data_1e651bfbfe87f41e0e6437d1d07134c7
#
_entry.id   1e651bfbfe87f41e0e6437d1d07134c7
#
_cell.length_a   1.000
_cell.length_b   1.000
_cell.length_c   1.000
_cell.angle_alpha   90.00
_cell.angle_beta   90.00
_cell.angle_gamma   90.00
#
_symmetry.space_group_name_H-M   'P 1'
#
loop_
_entity.id
_entity.type
_entity.pdbx_description
1 polymer ?
#
loop_
_entity_poly.entity_id
_entity_poly.type
_entity_poly.pdbx_seq_one_letter_code
_entity_poly.pdbx_strand_id
1 'polypeptide(L)'
;MDNNDLIYAKNGGIERLLHIMRSLRDPQTGCPWDIKQTFSSIAPYTIEEAYEVVDAIERADMADLKGELGDLLLQTVYHAAIGEEQGLFDFHSIADVISDKMVARHPHVFTNSSQKKSKHKQTQDWEKIKEEERKALNQNGTLDGVALGLPALTRAVKLQNRAARVGFDWPKVDSVLDKVSEEIIELTEAKSALHRHEEFGDLMFVLANLARHLKIDPEQSLRDANKKFTRRFSEVERKLYKKGSTPTLSNLTEMDALWNEVKGEEK
;
A
#
# COMPACT_ATOMS: atom_id res chain seq x y z
N MET A 1 8.29 -40.16 -1.17
CA MET A 1 7.97 -39.47 -2.41
C MET A 1 9.25 -38.90 -2.96
N ASP A 2 9.56 -39.20 -4.19
CA ASP A 2 10.75 -38.68 -4.85
C ASP A 2 10.62 -37.15 -4.95
N ASN A 3 11.69 -36.40 -4.79
CA ASN A 3 11.65 -34.92 -4.81
C ASN A 3 10.99 -34.37 -6.09
N ASN A 4 11.09 -35.10 -7.21
CA ASN A 4 10.46 -34.75 -8.47
C ASN A 4 8.92 -34.92 -8.46
N ASP A 5 8.35 -35.83 -7.66
CA ASP A 5 6.91 -36.06 -7.63
C ASP A 5 6.14 -34.87 -7.06
N LEU A 6 6.74 -34.13 -6.10
CA LEU A 6 6.08 -32.99 -5.48
C LEU A 6 6.04 -31.76 -6.42
N ILE A 7 7.07 -31.53 -7.24
CA ILE A 7 7.12 -30.40 -8.19
C ILE A 7 5.96 -30.45 -9.18
N TYR A 8 5.60 -31.65 -9.65
CA TYR A 8 4.54 -31.85 -10.64
C TYR A 8 3.18 -32.20 -10.03
N ALA A 9 3.07 -32.25 -8.71
CA ALA A 9 1.82 -32.59 -8.02
C ALA A 9 0.77 -31.46 -8.18
N LYS A 10 -0.35 -31.73 -8.86
CA LYS A 10 -1.40 -30.74 -9.15
C LYS A 10 -2.04 -30.12 -7.89
N ASN A 11 -2.01 -30.77 -6.74
CA ASN A 11 -2.64 -30.33 -5.49
C ASN A 11 -1.63 -30.17 -4.35
N GLY A 12 -0.36 -29.88 -4.66
CA GLY A 12 0.73 -29.78 -3.67
C GLY A 12 0.66 -28.54 -2.78
N GLY A 13 -0.18 -27.57 -3.09
CA GLY A 13 -0.37 -26.37 -2.28
C GLY A 13 0.94 -25.65 -1.94
N ILE A 14 1.04 -25.17 -0.70
CA ILE A 14 2.21 -24.40 -0.24
C ILE A 14 3.48 -25.25 -0.23
N GLU A 15 3.38 -26.52 0.14
CA GLU A 15 4.56 -27.39 0.21
C GLU A 15 5.21 -27.58 -1.17
N ARG A 16 4.39 -27.63 -2.23
CA ARG A 16 4.88 -27.64 -3.61
C ARG A 16 5.64 -26.36 -3.93
N LEU A 17 5.10 -25.19 -3.55
CA LEU A 17 5.72 -23.90 -3.84
C LEU A 17 7.06 -23.76 -3.08
N LEU A 18 7.11 -24.16 -1.82
CA LEU A 18 8.34 -24.17 -1.03
C LEU A 18 9.40 -25.07 -1.65
N HIS A 19 8.99 -26.25 -2.12
CA HIS A 19 9.91 -27.18 -2.78
C HIS A 19 10.43 -26.65 -4.12
N ILE A 20 9.57 -26.02 -4.94
CA ILE A 20 9.96 -25.36 -6.18
C ILE A 20 10.98 -24.24 -5.88
N MET A 21 10.74 -23.41 -4.88
CA MET A 21 11.66 -22.33 -4.53
C MET A 21 13.02 -22.84 -4.06
N ARG A 22 13.06 -23.88 -3.23
CA ARG A 22 14.32 -24.54 -2.86
C ARG A 22 15.08 -25.08 -4.07
N SER A 23 14.35 -25.67 -5.04
CA SER A 23 14.96 -26.16 -6.27
C SER A 23 15.50 -25.05 -7.15
N LEU A 24 14.76 -23.92 -7.28
CA LEU A 24 15.22 -22.76 -8.04
C LEU A 24 16.47 -22.12 -7.44
N ARG A 25 16.60 -22.13 -6.12
CA ARG A 25 17.72 -21.55 -5.40
C ARG A 25 18.81 -22.55 -5.00
N ASP A 26 18.73 -23.81 -5.45
CA ASP A 26 19.79 -24.79 -5.22
C ASP A 26 21.11 -24.30 -5.82
N PRO A 27 22.21 -24.19 -5.04
CA PRO A 27 23.46 -23.59 -5.50
C PRO A 27 24.16 -24.38 -6.60
N GLN A 28 23.83 -25.65 -6.83
CA GLN A 28 24.45 -26.52 -7.81
C GLN A 28 23.60 -26.69 -9.08
N THR A 29 22.30 -26.79 -8.91
CA THR A 29 21.36 -27.18 -9.99
C THR A 29 20.28 -26.15 -10.26
N GLY A 30 20.17 -25.13 -9.45
CA GLY A 30 19.11 -24.13 -9.52
C GLY A 30 19.29 -23.10 -10.63
N CYS A 31 18.38 -22.17 -10.70
CA CYS A 31 18.40 -21.10 -11.69
C CYS A 31 19.47 -20.05 -11.36
N PRO A 32 20.36 -19.70 -12.28
CA PRO A 32 21.44 -18.74 -12.04
C PRO A 32 20.95 -17.33 -11.67
N TRP A 33 19.72 -16.97 -12.07
CA TRP A 33 19.12 -15.70 -11.72
C TRP A 33 18.57 -15.75 -10.28
N ASP A 34 17.83 -16.80 -9.94
CA ASP A 34 17.21 -16.96 -8.61
C ASP A 34 18.26 -17.08 -7.50
N ILE A 35 19.33 -17.82 -7.73
CA ILE A 35 20.42 -18.01 -6.76
C ILE A 35 21.07 -16.68 -6.35
N LYS A 36 21.16 -15.71 -7.25
CA LYS A 36 21.81 -14.40 -7.02
C LYS A 36 20.93 -13.41 -6.26
N GLN A 37 19.64 -13.68 -6.10
CA GLN A 37 18.75 -12.73 -5.47
C GLN A 37 19.00 -12.61 -3.96
N THR A 38 18.76 -11.42 -3.46
CA THR A 38 18.89 -11.02 -2.05
C THR A 38 17.57 -10.42 -1.56
N PHE A 39 17.43 -10.23 -0.23
CA PHE A 39 16.28 -9.48 0.32
C PHE A 39 16.05 -8.13 -0.39
N SER A 40 17.14 -7.39 -0.62
CA SER A 40 17.07 -6.06 -1.24
C SER A 40 16.70 -6.10 -2.72
N SER A 41 17.14 -7.12 -3.47
CA SER A 41 16.82 -7.23 -4.89
C SER A 41 15.38 -7.70 -5.13
N ILE A 42 14.78 -8.44 -4.18
CA ILE A 42 13.39 -8.92 -4.26
C ILE A 42 12.40 -7.90 -3.67
N ALA A 43 12.83 -7.03 -2.75
CA ALA A 43 11.92 -6.06 -2.11
C ALA A 43 11.10 -5.18 -3.09
N PRO A 44 11.63 -4.69 -4.23
CA PRO A 44 10.84 -3.95 -5.22
C PRO A 44 9.66 -4.76 -5.77
N TYR A 45 9.87 -6.04 -6.11
CA TYR A 45 8.82 -6.92 -6.62
C TYR A 45 7.73 -7.16 -5.58
N THR A 46 8.08 -7.29 -4.30
CA THR A 46 7.06 -7.41 -3.23
C THR A 46 6.10 -6.22 -3.20
N ILE A 47 6.59 -5.02 -3.52
CA ILE A 47 5.76 -3.81 -3.60
C ILE A 47 4.93 -3.82 -4.87
N GLU A 48 5.51 -4.21 -6.00
CA GLU A 48 4.85 -4.33 -7.31
C GLU A 48 3.65 -5.27 -7.22
N GLU A 49 3.86 -6.51 -6.77
CA GLU A 49 2.79 -7.51 -6.59
C GLU A 49 1.68 -7.02 -5.64
N ALA A 50 2.03 -6.29 -4.59
CA ALA A 50 1.03 -5.71 -3.70
C ALA A 50 0.15 -4.66 -4.42
N TYR A 51 0.70 -3.90 -5.35
CA TYR A 51 -0.07 -2.95 -6.18
C TYR A 51 -0.90 -3.67 -7.25
N GLU A 52 -0.41 -4.76 -7.83
CA GLU A 52 -1.14 -5.57 -8.82
C GLU A 52 -2.35 -6.25 -8.18
N VAL A 53 -2.20 -6.76 -6.96
CA VAL A 53 -3.35 -7.23 -6.14
C VAL A 53 -4.39 -6.11 -5.97
N VAL A 54 -3.97 -4.89 -5.65
CA VAL A 54 -4.90 -3.75 -5.49
C VAL A 54 -5.58 -3.42 -6.82
N ASP A 55 -4.85 -3.40 -7.92
CA ASP A 55 -5.40 -3.12 -9.26
C ASP A 55 -6.44 -4.18 -9.68
N ALA A 56 -6.14 -5.47 -9.50
CA ALA A 56 -7.08 -6.56 -9.77
C ALA A 56 -8.37 -6.43 -8.95
N ILE A 57 -8.27 -6.06 -7.66
CA ILE A 57 -9.43 -5.78 -6.80
C ILE A 57 -10.25 -4.61 -7.35
N GLU A 58 -9.60 -3.52 -7.74
CA GLU A 58 -10.27 -2.30 -8.24
C GLU A 58 -10.96 -2.52 -9.59
N ARG A 59 -10.43 -3.43 -10.43
CA ARG A 59 -11.06 -3.87 -11.67
C ARG A 59 -12.16 -4.92 -11.46
N ALA A 60 -12.32 -5.42 -10.23
CA ALA A 60 -13.19 -6.55 -9.88
C ALA A 60 -12.87 -7.83 -10.71
N ASP A 61 -11.63 -8.02 -11.12
CA ASP A 61 -11.15 -9.19 -11.85
C ASP A 61 -10.69 -10.28 -10.87
N MET A 62 -11.61 -11.19 -10.54
CA MET A 62 -11.35 -12.27 -9.57
C MET A 62 -10.41 -13.34 -10.11
N ALA A 63 -10.30 -13.49 -11.42
CA ALA A 63 -9.37 -14.45 -12.03
C ALA A 63 -7.94 -13.93 -11.93
N ASP A 64 -7.73 -12.66 -12.25
CA ASP A 64 -6.47 -11.96 -12.14
C ASP A 64 -6.05 -11.84 -10.67
N LEU A 65 -6.95 -11.40 -9.79
CA LEU A 65 -6.70 -11.32 -8.35
C LEU A 65 -6.14 -12.63 -7.76
N LYS A 66 -6.60 -13.77 -8.25
CA LYS A 66 -6.07 -15.07 -7.82
C LYS A 66 -4.62 -15.27 -8.27
N GLY A 67 -4.27 -14.80 -9.46
CA GLY A 67 -2.89 -14.79 -9.98
C GLY A 67 -2.01 -13.91 -9.09
N GLU A 68 -2.38 -12.66 -8.94
CA GLU A 68 -1.61 -11.65 -8.20
C GLU A 68 -1.42 -12.02 -6.71
N LEU A 69 -2.42 -12.64 -6.08
CA LEU A 69 -2.26 -13.20 -4.74
C LEU A 69 -1.26 -14.37 -4.70
N GLY A 70 -1.15 -15.14 -5.79
CA GLY A 70 -0.13 -16.16 -5.96
C GLY A 70 1.26 -15.57 -6.07
N ASP A 71 1.43 -14.49 -6.84
CA ASP A 71 2.69 -13.81 -7.04
C ASP A 71 3.14 -13.07 -5.76
N LEU A 72 2.23 -12.43 -5.04
CA LEU A 72 2.52 -11.88 -3.72
C LEU A 72 2.91 -12.97 -2.69
N LEU A 73 2.28 -14.15 -2.73
CA LEU A 73 2.68 -15.30 -1.92
C LEU A 73 4.08 -15.80 -2.31
N LEU A 74 4.40 -15.82 -3.61
CA LEU A 74 5.73 -16.16 -4.11
C LEU A 74 6.80 -15.23 -3.52
N GLN A 75 6.57 -13.93 -3.43
CA GLN A 75 7.51 -12.99 -2.80
C GLN A 75 7.77 -13.37 -1.33
N THR A 76 6.73 -13.76 -0.59
CA THR A 76 6.88 -14.20 0.79
C THR A 76 7.72 -15.48 0.89
N VAL A 77 7.48 -16.44 0.02
CA VAL A 77 8.24 -17.70 -0.06
C VAL A 77 9.69 -17.44 -0.49
N TYR A 78 9.90 -16.49 -1.38
CA TYR A 78 11.24 -16.08 -1.82
C TYR A 78 12.07 -15.53 -0.66
N HIS A 79 11.51 -14.58 0.09
CA HIS A 79 12.16 -14.05 1.28
C HIS A 79 12.40 -15.14 2.34
N ALA A 80 11.46 -16.07 2.50
CA ALA A 80 11.62 -17.19 3.42
C ALA A 80 12.79 -18.11 3.04
N ALA A 81 12.94 -18.42 1.74
CA ALA A 81 14.06 -19.22 1.25
C ALA A 81 15.42 -18.54 1.48
N ILE A 82 15.51 -17.24 1.21
CA ILE A 82 16.73 -16.45 1.51
C ILE A 82 17.03 -16.47 3.02
N GLY A 83 16.01 -16.36 3.86
CA GLY A 83 16.14 -16.44 5.32
C GLY A 83 16.62 -17.80 5.80
N GLU A 84 16.07 -18.88 5.23
CA GLU A 84 16.45 -20.27 5.51
C GLU A 84 17.92 -20.55 5.15
N GLU A 85 18.38 -20.09 3.97
CA GLU A 85 19.77 -20.19 3.53
C GLU A 85 20.76 -19.48 4.47
N GLN A 86 20.32 -18.38 5.09
CA GLN A 86 21.13 -17.60 6.02
C GLN A 86 20.99 -18.07 7.48
N GLY A 87 20.16 -19.09 7.75
CA GLY A 87 19.89 -19.58 9.09
C GLY A 87 19.14 -18.58 10.00
N LEU A 88 18.36 -17.65 9.43
CA LEU A 88 17.66 -16.61 10.16
C LEU A 88 16.22 -17.00 10.51
N PHE A 89 15.47 -17.48 9.54
CA PHE A 89 14.06 -17.91 9.64
C PHE A 89 13.66 -18.70 8.38
N ASP A 90 12.53 -19.37 8.44
CA ASP A 90 11.92 -20.11 7.34
C ASP A 90 10.45 -19.71 7.15
N PHE A 91 9.78 -20.29 6.17
CA PHE A 91 8.37 -19.99 5.88
C PHE A 91 7.44 -20.38 7.05
N HIS A 92 7.71 -21.50 7.73
CA HIS A 92 6.85 -21.95 8.81
C HIS A 92 6.96 -21.02 10.03
N SER A 93 8.15 -20.57 10.36
CA SER A 93 8.35 -19.59 11.44
C SER A 93 7.69 -18.23 11.13
N ILE A 94 7.68 -17.80 9.86
CA ILE A 94 6.91 -16.61 9.44
C ILE A 94 5.41 -16.82 9.67
N ALA A 95 4.88 -17.99 9.29
CA ALA A 95 3.48 -18.34 9.48
C ALA A 95 3.10 -18.45 10.98
N ASP A 96 3.99 -19.00 11.81
CA ASP A 96 3.78 -19.08 13.26
C ASP A 96 3.74 -17.69 13.90
N VAL A 97 4.68 -16.80 13.55
CA VAL A 97 4.72 -15.43 14.06
C VAL A 97 3.43 -14.67 13.76
N ILE A 98 2.90 -14.78 12.55
CA ILE A 98 1.64 -14.09 12.23
C ILE A 98 0.43 -14.76 12.89
N SER A 99 0.44 -16.08 13.02
CA SER A 99 -0.63 -16.83 13.69
C SER A 99 -0.73 -16.47 15.17
N ASP A 100 0.38 -16.49 15.89
CA ASP A 100 0.46 -16.09 17.30
C ASP A 100 -0.01 -14.64 17.49
N LYS A 101 0.41 -13.75 16.62
CA LYS A 101 -0.03 -12.35 16.60
C LYS A 101 -1.54 -12.22 16.39
N MET A 102 -2.13 -13.01 15.49
CA MET A 102 -3.58 -13.00 15.25
C MET A 102 -4.34 -13.54 16.45
N VAL A 103 -3.89 -14.61 17.07
CA VAL A 103 -4.47 -15.17 18.30
C VAL A 103 -4.41 -14.13 19.45
N ALA A 104 -3.24 -13.54 19.70
CA ALA A 104 -3.05 -12.54 20.75
C ALA A 104 -3.92 -11.29 20.55
N ARG A 105 -4.08 -10.83 19.30
CA ARG A 105 -4.88 -9.62 18.97
C ARG A 105 -6.39 -9.84 18.93
N HIS A 106 -6.83 -11.11 18.91
CA HIS A 106 -8.26 -11.45 18.84
C HIS A 106 -8.72 -12.35 20.01
N PRO A 107 -8.45 -11.96 21.27
CA PRO A 107 -8.82 -12.79 22.41
C PRO A 107 -10.34 -13.04 22.51
N HIS A 108 -11.15 -12.14 21.97
CA HIS A 108 -12.61 -12.28 21.89
C HIS A 108 -13.09 -13.38 20.94
N VAL A 109 -12.23 -13.90 20.07
CA VAL A 109 -12.50 -15.02 19.14
C VAL A 109 -11.93 -16.32 19.68
N PHE A 110 -10.69 -16.26 20.20
CA PHE A 110 -9.89 -17.44 20.52
C PHE A 110 -9.87 -17.80 22.03
N THR A 111 -10.48 -16.97 22.90
CA THR A 111 -10.63 -17.30 24.31
C THR A 111 -12.12 -17.45 24.67
N ASN A 112 -12.43 -18.16 25.74
CA ASN A 112 -13.80 -18.38 26.21
C ASN A 112 -14.49 -17.13 26.79
N SER A 113 -14.02 -15.93 26.49
CA SER A 113 -14.63 -14.69 26.96
C SER A 113 -15.86 -14.36 26.11
N SER A 114 -17.05 -14.62 26.65
CA SER A 114 -18.37 -14.41 26.02
C SER A 114 -18.76 -12.92 25.86
N GLN A 115 -17.87 -11.97 26.06
CA GLN A 115 -18.20 -10.54 25.94
C GLN A 115 -18.07 -10.07 24.50
N LYS A 116 -19.21 -9.88 23.82
CA LYS A 116 -19.29 -9.15 22.56
C LYS A 116 -18.86 -7.69 22.78
N LYS A 117 -17.62 -7.35 22.42
CA LYS A 117 -17.12 -5.97 22.47
C LYS A 117 -17.67 -5.16 21.28
N SER A 118 -17.95 -3.89 21.46
CA SER A 118 -18.26 -3.00 20.34
C SER A 118 -17.06 -2.83 19.42
N LYS A 119 -17.28 -2.56 18.13
CA LYS A 119 -16.22 -2.33 17.12
C LYS A 119 -15.20 -1.27 17.60
N HIS A 120 -15.68 -0.19 18.22
CA HIS A 120 -14.84 0.88 18.76
C HIS A 120 -13.90 0.38 19.87
N LYS A 121 -14.43 -0.43 20.81
CA LYS A 121 -13.62 -0.99 21.90
C LYS A 121 -12.59 -1.99 21.40
N GLN A 122 -12.94 -2.79 20.38
CA GLN A 122 -12.00 -3.69 19.72
C GLN A 122 -10.82 -2.94 19.07
N THR A 123 -11.11 -1.83 18.39
CA THR A 123 -10.07 -0.99 17.78
C THR A 123 -9.14 -0.40 18.84
N GLN A 124 -9.67 0.08 19.97
CA GLN A 124 -8.87 0.60 21.08
C GLN A 124 -7.98 -0.48 21.71
N ASP A 125 -8.55 -1.65 21.98
CA ASP A 125 -7.79 -2.78 22.55
C ASP A 125 -6.65 -3.22 21.59
N TRP A 126 -6.93 -3.27 20.30
CA TRP A 126 -5.93 -3.61 19.29
C TRP A 126 -4.78 -2.60 19.22
N GLU A 127 -5.09 -1.32 19.32
CA GLU A 127 -4.04 -0.29 19.33
C GLU A 127 -3.16 -0.33 20.59
N LYS A 128 -3.74 -0.69 21.76
CA LYS A 128 -2.97 -0.93 22.99
C LYS A 128 -2.02 -2.11 22.83
N ILE A 129 -2.50 -3.23 22.30
CA ILE A 129 -1.65 -4.41 22.05
C ILE A 129 -0.49 -4.04 21.11
N LYS A 130 -0.75 -3.32 20.03
CA LYS A 130 0.31 -2.85 19.12
C LYS A 130 1.30 -1.90 19.81
N GLU A 131 0.85 -1.12 20.77
CA GLU A 131 1.75 -0.25 21.55
C GLU A 131 2.66 -1.08 22.47
N GLU A 132 2.12 -2.09 23.14
CA GLU A 132 2.90 -3.01 23.95
C GLU A 132 3.92 -3.79 23.12
N GLU A 133 3.53 -4.31 21.96
CA GLU A 133 4.44 -4.96 21.00
C GLU A 133 5.61 -4.05 20.60
N ARG A 134 5.35 -2.75 20.32
CA ARG A 134 6.41 -1.79 19.98
C ARG A 134 7.34 -1.53 21.15
N LYS A 135 6.80 -1.37 22.37
CA LYS A 135 7.62 -1.19 23.58
C LYS A 135 8.55 -2.39 23.81
N ALA A 136 8.07 -3.61 23.56
CA ALA A 136 8.88 -4.82 23.62
C ALA A 136 10.02 -4.83 22.59
N LEU A 137 9.87 -4.12 21.47
CA LEU A 137 10.89 -3.92 20.44
C LEU A 137 11.77 -2.68 20.66
N ASN A 138 11.74 -2.06 21.87
CA ASN A 138 12.42 -0.81 22.19
C ASN A 138 12.02 0.40 21.31
N GLN A 139 10.83 0.36 20.69
CA GLN A 139 10.27 1.45 19.92
C GLN A 139 9.41 2.33 20.84
N ASN A 140 10.06 3.21 21.59
CA ASN A 140 9.44 4.02 22.65
C ASN A 140 8.96 5.39 22.19
N GLY A 141 9.38 5.85 21.02
CA GLY A 141 8.94 7.12 20.43
C GLY A 141 7.51 7.02 19.88
N THR A 142 6.74 8.09 20.00
CA THR A 142 5.36 8.15 19.51
C THR A 142 5.24 7.76 18.03
N LEU A 143 6.22 8.15 17.23
CA LEU A 143 6.23 7.93 15.79
C LEU A 143 7.00 6.67 15.35
N ASP A 144 7.62 5.97 16.29
CA ASP A 144 8.40 4.77 15.99
C ASP A 144 7.56 3.66 15.36
N GLY A 145 8.18 2.86 14.49
CA GLY A 145 7.53 1.73 13.82
C GLY A 145 6.56 2.14 12.69
N VAL A 146 6.57 3.42 12.25
CA VAL A 146 5.95 3.81 10.99
C VAL A 146 6.95 3.59 9.87
N ALA A 147 6.71 2.56 9.04
CA ALA A 147 7.63 2.16 7.98
C ALA A 147 7.98 3.32 7.03
N LEU A 148 9.27 3.44 6.69
CA LEU A 148 9.76 4.50 5.81
C LEU A 148 9.36 4.29 4.34
N GLY A 149 9.24 3.05 3.91
CA GLY A 149 8.91 2.67 2.53
C GLY A 149 7.43 2.76 2.16
N LEU A 150 6.56 3.25 3.05
CA LEU A 150 5.15 3.46 2.72
C LEU A 150 4.99 4.59 1.70
N PRO A 151 3.94 4.54 0.83
CA PRO A 151 3.55 5.69 0.03
C PRO A 151 3.42 6.95 0.89
N ALA A 152 3.87 8.08 0.38
CA ALA A 152 4.09 9.27 1.19
C ALA A 152 2.81 9.77 1.90
N LEU A 153 1.67 9.80 1.21
CA LEU A 153 0.39 10.21 1.80
C LEU A 153 -0.09 9.20 2.86
N THR A 154 0.03 7.91 2.59
CA THR A 154 -0.27 6.85 3.58
C THR A 154 0.61 6.99 4.81
N ARG A 155 1.91 7.29 4.64
CA ARG A 155 2.83 7.51 5.74
C ARG A 155 2.47 8.76 6.54
N ALA A 156 2.14 9.87 5.87
CA ALA A 156 1.69 11.10 6.51
C ALA A 156 0.48 10.88 7.42
N VAL A 157 -0.56 10.21 6.92
CA VAL A 157 -1.76 9.84 7.71
C VAL A 157 -1.39 8.98 8.92
N LYS A 158 -0.47 8.00 8.76
CA LYS A 158 -0.03 7.15 9.88
C LYS A 158 0.73 7.94 10.95
N LEU A 159 1.62 8.85 10.56
CA LEU A 159 2.35 9.74 11.48
C LEU A 159 1.38 10.63 12.25
N GLN A 160 0.45 11.28 11.57
CA GLN A 160 -0.57 12.15 12.15
C GLN A 160 -1.50 11.39 13.11
N ASN A 161 -1.94 10.19 12.75
CA ASN A 161 -2.71 9.34 13.65
C ASN A 161 -1.94 8.97 14.93
N ARG A 162 -0.63 8.83 14.86
CA ARG A 162 0.21 8.59 16.04
C ARG A 162 0.32 9.84 16.91
N ALA A 163 0.58 11.00 16.31
CA ALA A 163 0.64 12.28 17.00
C ALA A 163 -0.70 12.62 17.69
N ALA A 164 -1.81 12.39 17.02
CA ALA A 164 -3.16 12.60 17.55
C ALA A 164 -3.44 11.82 18.84
N ARG A 165 -2.88 10.61 18.99
CA ARG A 165 -3.06 9.77 20.21
C ARG A 165 -2.48 10.39 21.48
N VAL A 166 -1.45 11.19 21.32
CA VAL A 166 -0.81 11.92 22.45
C VAL A 166 -1.30 13.36 22.58
N GLY A 167 -2.40 13.70 21.88
CA GLY A 167 -3.04 15.01 21.96
C GLY A 167 -2.47 16.06 20.99
N PHE A 168 -1.56 15.67 20.09
CA PHE A 168 -1.04 16.58 19.06
C PHE A 168 -1.92 16.48 17.81
N ASP A 169 -3.06 17.16 17.82
CA ASP A 169 -4.05 17.19 16.75
C ASP A 169 -4.90 18.47 16.79
N TRP A 170 -5.42 18.89 15.64
CA TRP A 170 -6.40 19.96 15.57
C TRP A 170 -7.77 19.47 16.05
N PRO A 171 -8.50 20.27 16.85
CA PRO A 171 -9.78 19.83 17.42
C PRO A 171 -10.92 19.79 16.39
N LYS A 172 -10.79 20.51 15.26
CA LYS A 172 -11.86 20.66 14.24
C LYS A 172 -11.28 20.70 12.82
N VAL A 173 -12.09 20.30 11.86
CA VAL A 173 -11.76 20.34 10.42
C VAL A 173 -11.46 21.78 9.97
N ASP A 174 -12.20 22.77 10.48
CA ASP A 174 -12.01 24.18 10.12
C ASP A 174 -10.58 24.64 10.38
N SER A 175 -10.00 24.27 11.53
CA SER A 175 -8.60 24.60 11.84
C SER A 175 -7.60 23.96 10.87
N VAL A 176 -7.92 22.80 10.31
CA VAL A 176 -7.09 22.16 9.28
C VAL A 176 -7.24 22.90 7.95
N LEU A 177 -8.44 23.38 7.61
CA LEU A 177 -8.68 24.19 6.40
C LEU A 177 -7.97 25.56 6.49
N ASP A 178 -7.95 26.18 7.67
CA ASP A 178 -7.17 27.40 7.91
C ASP A 178 -5.68 27.15 7.64
N LYS A 179 -5.14 26.01 8.13
CA LYS A 179 -3.74 25.63 7.87
C LYS A 179 -3.46 25.32 6.40
N VAL A 180 -4.40 24.68 5.68
CA VAL A 180 -4.26 24.51 4.22
C VAL A 180 -4.13 25.87 3.52
N SER A 181 -4.93 26.86 3.95
CA SER A 181 -4.89 28.20 3.37
C SER A 181 -3.57 28.93 3.69
N GLU A 182 -3.03 28.73 4.87
CA GLU A 182 -1.71 29.24 5.30
C GLU A 182 -0.59 28.64 4.41
N GLU A 183 -0.53 27.32 4.25
CA GLU A 183 0.48 26.63 3.40
C GLU A 183 0.43 27.08 1.94
N ILE A 184 -0.77 27.37 1.40
CA ILE A 184 -0.92 27.92 0.05
C ILE A 184 -0.28 29.31 -0.04
N ILE A 185 -0.44 30.16 0.98
CA ILE A 185 0.16 31.49 1.01
C ILE A 185 1.69 31.37 1.09
N GLU A 186 2.21 30.54 2.00
CA GLU A 186 3.65 30.31 2.18
C GLU A 186 4.30 29.78 0.89
N LEU A 187 3.65 28.83 0.22
CA LEU A 187 4.09 28.33 -1.09
C LEU A 187 4.13 29.43 -2.16
N THR A 188 3.15 30.35 -2.19
CA THR A 188 3.11 31.45 -3.19
C THR A 188 4.15 32.53 -2.89
N GLU A 189 4.52 32.73 -1.62
CA GLU A 189 5.50 33.70 -1.16
C GLU A 189 6.94 33.18 -1.19
N ALA A 190 7.13 31.86 -1.37
CA ALA A 190 8.42 31.21 -1.38
C ALA A 190 9.34 31.73 -2.49
N LYS A 191 10.51 32.28 -2.12
CA LYS A 191 11.42 32.99 -3.02
C LYS A 191 12.46 32.11 -3.70
N SER A 192 12.71 30.92 -3.21
CA SER A 192 13.70 29.99 -3.75
C SER A 192 13.06 28.66 -4.17
N ALA A 193 13.73 27.92 -5.04
CA ALA A 193 13.28 26.58 -5.44
C ALA A 193 13.24 25.61 -4.25
N LEU A 194 14.20 25.71 -3.34
CA LEU A 194 14.25 24.89 -2.12
C LEU A 194 13.06 25.21 -1.22
N HIS A 195 12.81 26.48 -0.95
CA HIS A 195 11.68 26.91 -0.11
C HIS A 195 10.34 26.48 -0.72
N ARG A 196 10.15 26.66 -2.04
CA ARG A 196 8.94 26.13 -2.73
C ARG A 196 8.77 24.62 -2.60
N HIS A 197 9.87 23.87 -2.59
CA HIS A 197 9.82 22.42 -2.40
C HIS A 197 9.38 22.05 -0.97
N GLU A 198 9.87 22.77 0.03
CA GLU A 198 9.50 22.59 1.44
C GLU A 198 8.01 22.89 1.64
N GLU A 199 7.54 24.09 1.23
CA GLU A 199 6.15 24.50 1.39
C GLU A 199 5.18 23.61 0.62
N PHE A 200 5.57 23.12 -0.56
CA PHE A 200 4.75 22.14 -1.29
C PHE A 200 4.63 20.81 -0.51
N GLY A 201 5.70 20.39 0.15
CA GLY A 201 5.69 19.21 1.02
C GLY A 201 4.76 19.39 2.22
N ASP A 202 4.79 20.55 2.86
CA ASP A 202 3.95 20.88 4.01
C ASP A 202 2.48 21.00 3.61
N LEU A 203 2.17 21.60 2.46
CA LEU A 203 0.82 21.59 1.89
C LEU A 203 0.31 20.18 1.67
N MET A 204 1.10 19.28 1.09
CA MET A 204 0.71 17.87 0.88
C MET A 204 0.49 17.15 2.21
N PHE A 205 1.31 17.45 3.23
CA PHE A 205 1.17 16.88 4.55
C PHE A 205 -0.11 17.33 5.26
N VAL A 206 -0.45 18.62 5.15
CA VAL A 206 -1.70 19.16 5.70
C VAL A 206 -2.92 18.66 4.94
N LEU A 207 -2.85 18.49 3.61
CA LEU A 207 -3.91 17.83 2.82
C LEU A 207 -4.15 16.38 3.25
N ALA A 208 -3.10 15.62 3.56
CA ALA A 208 -3.22 14.29 4.14
C ALA A 208 -3.92 14.32 5.52
N ASN A 209 -3.67 15.37 6.33
CA ASN A 209 -4.36 15.57 7.59
C ASN A 209 -5.84 15.91 7.40
N LEU A 210 -6.15 16.77 6.45
CA LEU A 210 -7.53 17.08 6.09
C LEU A 210 -8.30 15.80 5.69
N ALA A 211 -7.69 14.97 4.84
CA ALA A 211 -8.27 13.68 4.45
C ALA A 211 -8.52 12.77 5.67
N ARG A 212 -7.58 12.72 6.63
CA ARG A 212 -7.73 11.99 7.89
C ARG A 212 -8.92 12.47 8.70
N HIS A 213 -9.08 13.77 8.88
CA HIS A 213 -10.23 14.37 9.58
C HIS A 213 -11.56 14.09 8.88
N LEU A 214 -11.57 14.08 7.56
CA LEU A 214 -12.74 13.74 6.73
C LEU A 214 -12.97 12.22 6.61
N LYS A 215 -12.09 11.38 7.17
CA LYS A 215 -12.12 9.91 7.07
C LYS A 215 -12.00 9.42 5.62
N ILE A 216 -11.22 10.12 4.83
CA ILE A 216 -10.90 9.80 3.43
C ILE A 216 -9.49 9.18 3.42
N ASP A 217 -9.28 8.16 2.60
CA ASP A 217 -7.95 7.68 2.25
C ASP A 217 -7.38 8.56 1.14
N PRO A 218 -6.34 9.40 1.39
CA PRO A 218 -5.83 10.31 0.39
C PRO A 218 -5.09 9.61 -0.74
N GLU A 219 -4.44 8.46 -0.47
CA GLU A 219 -3.75 7.67 -1.49
C GLU A 219 -4.76 7.07 -2.47
N GLN A 220 -5.84 6.47 -1.95
CA GLN A 220 -6.93 5.94 -2.76
C GLN A 220 -7.65 7.05 -3.53
N SER A 221 -7.94 8.17 -2.89
CA SER A 221 -8.61 9.31 -3.56
C SER A 221 -7.80 9.84 -4.73
N LEU A 222 -6.47 9.88 -4.61
CA LEU A 222 -5.60 10.30 -5.71
C LEU A 222 -5.56 9.25 -6.83
N ARG A 223 -5.52 7.95 -6.50
CA ARG A 223 -5.66 6.87 -7.50
C ARG A 223 -6.97 6.98 -8.27
N ASP A 224 -8.09 7.21 -7.58
CA ASP A 224 -9.40 7.37 -8.22
C ASP A 224 -9.45 8.62 -9.11
N ALA A 225 -8.81 9.71 -8.70
CA ALA A 225 -8.67 10.92 -9.51
C ALA A 225 -7.83 10.66 -10.78
N ASN A 226 -6.72 9.90 -10.66
CA ASN A 226 -5.90 9.50 -11.79
C ASN A 226 -6.69 8.63 -12.79
N LYS A 227 -7.43 7.62 -12.31
CA LYS A 227 -8.31 6.79 -13.15
C LYS A 227 -9.37 7.62 -13.87
N LYS A 228 -10.01 8.53 -13.15
CA LYS A 228 -10.99 9.46 -13.72
C LYS A 228 -10.36 10.34 -14.79
N PHE A 229 -9.18 10.88 -14.55
CA PHE A 229 -8.45 11.68 -15.52
C PHE A 229 -8.13 10.86 -16.78
N THR A 230 -7.53 9.68 -16.62
CA THR A 230 -7.17 8.79 -17.73
C THR A 230 -8.39 8.45 -18.57
N ARG A 231 -9.48 8.01 -17.95
CA ARG A 231 -10.73 7.66 -18.64
C ARG A 231 -11.27 8.85 -19.46
N ARG A 232 -11.34 10.02 -18.85
CA ARG A 232 -11.84 11.23 -19.54
C ARG A 232 -10.92 11.65 -20.68
N PHE A 233 -9.63 11.60 -20.47
CA PHE A 233 -8.66 11.99 -21.50
C PHE A 233 -8.71 11.01 -22.67
N SER A 234 -8.82 9.71 -22.44
CA SER A 234 -9.05 8.73 -23.51
C SER A 234 -10.32 9.01 -24.32
N GLU A 235 -11.40 9.51 -23.69
CA GLU A 235 -12.61 9.93 -24.42
C GLU A 235 -12.36 11.20 -25.24
N VAL A 236 -11.58 12.17 -24.75
CA VAL A 236 -11.12 13.33 -25.52
C VAL A 236 -10.33 12.89 -26.74
N GLU A 237 -9.37 11.98 -26.57
CA GLU A 237 -8.61 11.41 -27.69
C GLU A 237 -9.52 10.73 -28.72
N ARG A 238 -10.47 9.92 -28.25
CA ARG A 238 -11.45 9.25 -29.11
C ARG A 238 -12.32 10.25 -29.91
N LYS A 239 -12.73 11.36 -29.28
CA LYS A 239 -13.51 12.42 -29.93
C LYS A 239 -12.67 13.18 -30.96
N LEU A 240 -11.39 13.48 -30.64
CA LEU A 240 -10.45 14.08 -31.60
C LEU A 240 -10.22 13.16 -32.79
N TYR A 241 -9.99 11.88 -32.55
CA TYR A 241 -9.77 10.89 -33.61
C TYR A 241 -10.96 10.81 -34.57
N LYS A 242 -12.19 10.85 -34.06
CA LYS A 242 -13.41 10.90 -34.89
C LYS A 242 -13.51 12.17 -35.79
N LYS A 243 -12.83 13.25 -35.39
CA LYS A 243 -12.72 14.48 -36.18
C LYS A 243 -11.51 14.47 -37.12
N GLY A 244 -10.75 13.36 -37.22
CA GLY A 244 -9.54 13.28 -38.01
C GLY A 244 -8.34 14.01 -37.41
N SER A 245 -8.37 14.27 -36.09
CA SER A 245 -7.33 14.96 -35.34
C SER A 245 -6.73 14.07 -34.24
N THR A 246 -5.66 14.53 -33.61
CA THR A 246 -5.00 13.92 -32.47
C THR A 246 -4.68 14.99 -31.42
N PRO A 247 -4.36 14.63 -30.16
CA PRO A 247 -3.94 15.64 -29.18
C PRO A 247 -2.78 16.52 -29.63
N THR A 248 -1.84 15.95 -30.41
CA THR A 248 -0.69 16.68 -30.93
C THR A 248 -1.01 17.64 -32.08
N LEU A 249 -2.11 17.43 -32.78
CA LEU A 249 -2.62 18.28 -33.85
C LEU A 249 -3.70 19.27 -33.39
N SER A 250 -4.20 19.07 -32.17
CA SER A 250 -5.21 19.93 -31.54
C SER A 250 -4.55 21.03 -30.69
N ASN A 251 -5.37 21.81 -30.00
CA ASN A 251 -4.92 22.84 -29.08
C ASN A 251 -5.71 22.74 -27.74
N LEU A 252 -5.22 23.46 -26.73
CA LEU A 252 -5.81 23.41 -25.39
C LEU A 252 -7.29 23.77 -25.39
N THR A 253 -7.70 24.80 -26.15
CA THR A 253 -9.09 25.27 -26.19
C THR A 253 -10.03 24.20 -26.73
N GLU A 254 -9.64 23.50 -27.80
CA GLU A 254 -10.45 22.41 -28.35
C GLU A 254 -10.48 21.21 -27.38
N MET A 255 -9.35 20.83 -26.82
CA MET A 255 -9.27 19.72 -25.85
C MET A 255 -10.08 20.02 -24.58
N ASP A 256 -10.06 21.25 -24.07
CA ASP A 256 -10.85 21.65 -22.91
C ASP A 256 -12.37 21.65 -23.20
N ALA A 257 -12.78 22.10 -24.39
CA ALA A 257 -14.16 21.98 -24.81
C ALA A 257 -14.63 20.52 -24.84
N LEU A 258 -13.82 19.60 -25.41
CA LEU A 258 -14.13 18.19 -25.44
C LEU A 258 -14.10 17.56 -24.04
N TRP A 259 -13.19 17.98 -23.17
CA TRP A 259 -13.14 17.56 -21.78
C TRP A 259 -14.42 17.94 -21.02
N ASN A 260 -14.91 19.16 -21.21
CA ASN A 260 -16.15 19.63 -20.60
C ASN A 260 -17.38 18.88 -21.15
N GLU A 261 -17.37 18.52 -22.44
CA GLU A 261 -18.40 17.66 -23.06
C GLU A 261 -18.41 16.28 -22.41
N VAL A 262 -17.25 15.61 -22.33
CA VAL A 262 -17.10 14.29 -21.68
C VAL A 262 -17.57 14.35 -20.21
N LYS A 263 -17.19 15.39 -19.47
CA LYS A 263 -17.64 15.60 -18.09
C LYS A 263 -19.15 15.79 -17.97
N GLY A 264 -19.79 16.35 -19.00
CA GLY A 264 -21.25 16.52 -19.09
C GLY A 264 -21.97 15.19 -19.35
N GLU A 265 -21.39 14.31 -20.14
CA GLU A 265 -21.94 12.98 -20.47
C GLU A 265 -21.90 11.98 -19.28
N GLU A 266 -21.10 12.24 -18.24
CA GLU A 266 -21.00 11.40 -17.04
C GLU A 266 -22.08 11.71 -15.97
N LYS A 267 -22.90 12.73 -16.17
CA LYS A 267 -23.99 13.12 -15.27
C LYS A 267 -25.31 12.49 -15.70
#